data_f847113340293a095bbf2c107a6e7ed7
#
_entry.id   f847113340293a095bbf2c107a6e7ed7
#
_cell.length_a   1.000
_cell.length_b   1.000
_cell.length_c   1.000
_cell.angle_alpha   90.00
_cell.angle_beta   90.00
_cell.angle_gamma   90.00
#
_symmetry.space_group_name_H-M   'P 1'
#
loop_
_entity.id
_entity.type
_entity.pdbx_description
1 polymer ?
#
loop_
_entity_poly.entity_id
_entity_poly.type
_entity_poly.pdbx_seq_one_letter_code
_entity_poly.pdbx_strand_id
1 'polypeptide(L)'
;PGGLRSSSHQSETIEQTMERLPGGTRRLAVQLKSSIPAELFWDVLTDYAHLADFIPNLSSSELVMRDGETVRLQQVGSQQLLGMRFSAQVLLELREFKPDGVLRFQMLKGDFRRFEGSWQVRTLPEGSTLLYELMVQGCLGMPIGLIEERLRDDLSSNLVAVEREALRRCNN
;
A
#
# COMPACT_ATOMS: atom_id res chain seq x y z
N PRO A 1 -21.19 30.19 -0.65
CA PRO A 1 -21.65 28.90 -1.16
C PRO A 1 -20.62 28.12 -1.98
N GLY A 2 -19.40 28.59 -2.18
CA GLY A 2 -18.39 27.91 -2.98
C GLY A 2 -17.42 26.99 -2.25
N GLY A 3 -17.48 26.96 -0.93
CA GLY A 3 -16.47 26.25 -0.12
C GLY A 3 -16.73 24.79 0.18
N LEU A 4 -17.92 24.28 -0.13
CA LEU A 4 -18.32 22.92 0.25
C LEU A 4 -18.14 21.87 -0.85
N ARG A 5 -17.68 22.27 -2.03
CA ARG A 5 -17.53 21.34 -3.16
C ARG A 5 -16.15 20.67 -3.26
N SER A 6 -15.14 21.17 -2.53
CA SER A 6 -13.81 20.60 -2.61
C SER A 6 -13.61 19.32 -1.79
N SER A 7 -14.44 19.11 -0.76
CA SER A 7 -14.33 17.89 0.05
C SER A 7 -15.01 16.68 -0.59
N SER A 8 -15.98 16.89 -1.48
CA SER A 8 -16.63 15.78 -2.18
C SER A 8 -15.79 15.20 -3.32
N HIS A 9 -14.84 15.97 -3.88
CA HIS A 9 -13.96 15.49 -4.94
C HIS A 9 -12.92 14.48 -4.45
N GLN A 10 -12.45 14.60 -3.19
CA GLN A 10 -11.46 13.66 -2.65
C GLN A 10 -12.05 12.29 -2.38
N SER A 11 -13.33 12.21 -1.99
CA SER A 11 -13.98 10.91 -1.72
C SER A 11 -14.35 10.15 -2.99
N GLU A 12 -14.48 10.84 -4.14
CA GLU A 12 -14.81 10.21 -5.42
C GLU A 12 -13.60 9.62 -6.14
N THR A 13 -12.38 9.99 -5.74
CA THR A 13 -11.15 9.50 -6.36
C THR A 13 -10.60 8.22 -5.73
N ILE A 14 -11.10 7.85 -4.55
CA ILE A 14 -10.64 6.66 -3.83
C ILE A 14 -11.81 5.71 -3.62
N GLU A 15 -11.63 4.46 -4.03
CA GLU A 15 -12.60 3.39 -3.82
C GLU A 15 -11.97 2.27 -3.03
N GLN A 16 -12.71 1.71 -2.07
CA GLN A 16 -12.26 0.58 -1.26
C GLN A 16 -13.25 -0.55 -1.30
N THR A 17 -12.74 -1.78 -1.32
CA THR A 17 -13.53 -2.98 -1.11
C THR A 17 -12.84 -3.86 -0.07
N MET A 18 -13.64 -4.64 0.66
CA MET A 18 -13.12 -5.59 1.62
C MET A 18 -14.01 -6.82 1.65
N GLU A 19 -13.37 -7.99 1.63
CA GLU A 19 -14.05 -9.28 1.77
C GLU A 19 -13.49 -10.02 2.98
N ARG A 20 -14.40 -10.61 3.77
CA ARG A 20 -14.03 -11.52 4.85
C ARG A 20 -14.06 -12.93 4.29
N LEU A 21 -12.91 -13.60 4.37
CA LEU A 21 -12.75 -14.97 3.88
C LEU A 21 -12.58 -15.94 5.06
N PRO A 22 -12.73 -17.26 4.83
CA PRO A 22 -12.55 -18.25 5.90
C PRO A 22 -11.18 -18.16 6.57
N GLY A 23 -11.13 -18.55 7.86
CA GLY A 23 -9.88 -18.56 8.62
C GLY A 23 -9.37 -17.20 9.06
N GLY A 24 -10.26 -16.19 9.13
CA GLY A 24 -9.87 -14.84 9.52
C GLY A 24 -9.09 -14.09 8.45
N THR A 25 -9.07 -14.60 7.22
CA THR A 25 -8.43 -13.94 6.09
C THR A 25 -9.26 -12.76 5.62
N ARG A 26 -8.59 -11.68 5.23
CA ARG A 26 -9.22 -10.48 4.67
C ARG A 26 -8.60 -10.19 3.31
N ARG A 27 -9.44 -9.86 2.34
CA ARG A 27 -9.01 -9.35 1.03
C ARG A 27 -9.44 -7.89 0.95
N LEU A 28 -8.46 -7.01 0.79
CA LEU A 28 -8.70 -5.58 0.69
C LEU A 28 -8.20 -5.08 -0.65
N ALA A 29 -8.93 -4.15 -1.24
CA ALA A 29 -8.51 -3.47 -2.46
C ALA A 29 -8.81 -1.98 -2.33
N VAL A 30 -7.85 -1.16 -2.70
CA VAL A 30 -7.99 0.29 -2.70
C VAL A 30 -7.51 0.83 -4.03
N GLN A 31 -8.33 1.64 -4.68
CA GLN A 31 -8.01 2.24 -5.96
C GLN A 31 -8.07 3.76 -5.86
N LEU A 32 -7.05 4.40 -6.43
CA LEU A 32 -6.96 5.86 -6.51
C LEU A 32 -6.83 6.27 -7.98
N LYS A 33 -7.66 7.22 -8.42
CA LYS A 33 -7.51 7.87 -9.72
C LYS A 33 -6.77 9.18 -9.53
N SER A 34 -5.81 9.45 -10.41
CA SER A 34 -4.94 10.61 -10.29
C SER A 34 -4.61 11.19 -11.65
N SER A 35 -4.27 12.49 -11.67
CA SER A 35 -3.75 13.15 -12.86
C SER A 35 -2.27 12.86 -13.08
N ILE A 36 -1.61 12.16 -12.16
CA ILE A 36 -0.19 11.86 -12.22
C ILE A 36 0.08 10.77 -13.25
N PRO A 37 1.14 10.91 -14.09
CA PRO A 37 1.53 9.85 -15.02
C PRO A 37 1.95 8.57 -14.29
N ALA A 38 1.64 7.43 -14.89
CA ALA A 38 1.93 6.12 -14.31
C ALA A 38 3.42 5.92 -13.96
N GLU A 39 4.31 6.47 -14.78
CA GLU A 39 5.75 6.33 -14.56
C GLU A 39 6.22 6.94 -13.24
N LEU A 40 5.63 8.05 -12.84
CA LEU A 40 5.97 8.68 -11.56
C LEU A 40 5.52 7.85 -10.38
N PHE A 41 4.36 7.22 -10.46
CA PHE A 41 3.93 6.28 -9.44
C PHE A 41 4.86 5.08 -9.34
N TRP A 42 5.26 4.54 -10.48
CA TRP A 42 6.19 3.40 -10.51
C TRP A 42 7.50 3.75 -9.82
N ASP A 43 8.06 4.92 -10.12
CA ASP A 43 9.31 5.36 -9.52
C ASP A 43 9.21 5.51 -8.01
N VAL A 44 8.08 6.01 -7.50
CA VAL A 44 7.85 6.13 -6.05
C VAL A 44 7.73 4.76 -5.41
N LEU A 45 6.93 3.87 -6.00
CA LEU A 45 6.68 2.54 -5.45
C LEU A 45 7.94 1.67 -5.41
N THR A 46 8.83 1.83 -6.37
CA THR A 46 10.05 1.02 -6.46
C THR A 46 11.27 1.66 -5.78
N ASP A 47 11.08 2.80 -5.17
CA ASP A 47 12.11 3.45 -4.36
C ASP A 47 12.10 2.90 -2.93
N TYR A 48 12.40 1.63 -2.81
CA TYR A 48 12.16 0.81 -1.62
C TYR A 48 12.81 1.34 -0.35
N ALA A 49 14.02 1.86 -0.44
CA ALA A 49 14.75 2.34 0.73
C ALA A 49 14.15 3.62 1.31
N HIS A 50 13.34 4.34 0.54
CA HIS A 50 12.74 5.60 0.95
C HIS A 50 11.26 5.52 1.28
N LEU A 51 10.63 4.36 1.13
CA LEU A 51 9.19 4.19 1.37
C LEU A 51 8.78 4.61 2.79
N ALA A 52 9.59 4.32 3.78
CA ALA A 52 9.30 4.68 5.17
C ALA A 52 9.35 6.18 5.43
N ASP A 53 9.97 6.96 4.53
CA ASP A 53 10.06 8.41 4.69
C ASP A 53 8.71 9.11 4.49
N PHE A 54 7.81 8.52 3.70
CA PHE A 54 6.53 9.15 3.39
C PHE A 54 5.30 8.28 3.63
N ILE A 55 5.43 6.97 3.79
CA ILE A 55 4.28 6.11 4.11
C ILE A 55 4.08 6.10 5.63
N PRO A 56 2.92 6.60 6.14
CA PRO A 56 2.76 6.87 7.57
C PRO A 56 2.90 5.67 8.50
N ASN A 57 2.45 4.50 8.05
CA ASN A 57 2.40 3.32 8.90
C ASN A 57 3.56 2.36 8.66
N LEU A 58 4.54 2.80 7.91
CA LEU A 58 5.74 2.04 7.61
C LEU A 58 6.90 2.65 8.39
N SER A 59 7.38 1.93 9.42
CA SER A 59 8.45 2.41 10.29
C SER A 59 9.82 2.24 9.65
N SER A 60 10.02 1.17 8.88
CA SER A 60 11.28 0.94 8.18
C SER A 60 11.05 0.12 6.91
N SER A 61 11.92 0.33 5.94
CA SER A 61 11.92 -0.43 4.68
C SER A 61 13.36 -0.53 4.20
N GLU A 62 13.87 -1.75 4.14
CA GLU A 62 15.26 -2.01 3.73
C GLU A 62 15.30 -2.96 2.55
N LEU A 63 16.08 -2.60 1.54
CA LEU A 63 16.36 -3.47 0.41
C LEU A 63 17.41 -4.49 0.84
N VAL A 64 17.01 -5.78 0.93
CA VAL A 64 17.87 -6.86 1.39
C VAL A 64 18.58 -7.53 0.22
N MET A 65 17.89 -7.69 -0.91
CA MET A 65 18.42 -8.39 -2.07
C MET A 65 17.75 -7.88 -3.33
N ARG A 66 18.51 -7.82 -4.40
CA ARG A 66 17.97 -7.60 -5.75
C ARG A 66 18.64 -8.57 -6.71
N ASP A 67 17.83 -9.31 -7.45
CA ASP A 67 18.28 -10.20 -8.51
C ASP A 67 17.35 -10.01 -9.71
N GLY A 68 17.75 -9.14 -10.64
CA GLY A 68 16.92 -8.77 -11.78
C GLY A 68 15.63 -8.10 -11.34
N GLU A 69 14.50 -8.71 -11.71
CA GLU A 69 13.16 -8.21 -11.38
C GLU A 69 12.65 -8.69 -10.02
N THR A 70 13.42 -9.52 -9.34
CA THR A 70 13.09 -10.03 -8.01
C THR A 70 13.79 -9.21 -6.95
N VAL A 71 13.04 -8.76 -5.96
CA VAL A 71 13.52 -7.89 -4.88
C VAL A 71 13.06 -8.46 -3.55
N ARG A 72 13.90 -8.38 -2.53
CA ARG A 72 13.49 -8.72 -1.16
C ARG A 72 13.64 -7.52 -0.27
N LEU A 73 12.59 -7.24 0.50
CA LEU A 73 12.51 -6.10 1.41
C LEU A 73 12.23 -6.60 2.81
N GLN A 74 12.94 -6.02 3.78
CA GLN A 74 12.59 -6.16 5.19
C GLN A 74 11.82 -4.92 5.60
N GLN A 75 10.58 -5.08 6.02
CA GLN A 75 9.72 -3.95 6.38
C GLN A 75 9.14 -4.14 7.78
N VAL A 76 8.95 -3.02 8.46
CA VAL A 76 8.27 -2.97 9.76
C VAL A 76 7.12 -1.98 9.64
N GLY A 77 5.91 -2.48 9.85
CA GLY A 77 4.71 -1.65 9.95
C GLY A 77 4.33 -1.43 11.39
N SER A 78 3.69 -0.31 11.69
CA SER A 78 3.19 -0.05 13.03
C SER A 78 1.84 0.65 12.99
N GLN A 79 1.00 0.33 13.99
CA GLN A 79 -0.33 0.89 14.13
C GLN A 79 -0.61 1.16 15.60
N GLN A 80 -1.41 2.19 15.86
CA GLN A 80 -1.93 2.43 17.21
C GLN A 80 -3.35 1.88 17.31
N LEU A 81 -3.59 1.08 18.33
CA LEU A 81 -4.89 0.48 18.59
C LEU A 81 -5.12 0.43 20.10
N LEU A 82 -6.25 0.96 20.55
CA LEU A 82 -6.62 1.00 21.97
C LEU A 82 -5.55 1.64 22.86
N GLY A 83 -4.89 2.70 22.36
CA GLY A 83 -3.85 3.40 23.10
C GLY A 83 -2.50 2.67 23.12
N MET A 84 -2.37 1.53 22.45
CA MET A 84 -1.13 0.74 22.39
C MET A 84 -0.59 0.73 20.96
N ARG A 85 0.73 0.64 20.85
CA ARG A 85 1.41 0.56 19.56
C ARG A 85 1.70 -0.89 19.25
N PHE A 86 1.23 -1.34 18.08
CA PHE A 86 1.50 -2.67 17.54
C PHE A 86 2.45 -2.55 16.37
N SER A 87 3.47 -3.41 16.33
CA SER A 87 4.42 -3.47 15.23
C SER A 87 4.41 -4.87 14.62
N ALA A 88 4.56 -4.93 13.31
CA ALA A 88 4.66 -6.18 12.57
C ALA A 88 5.85 -6.11 11.63
N GLN A 89 6.65 -7.19 11.62
CA GLN A 89 7.79 -7.33 10.72
C GLN A 89 7.44 -8.30 9.60
N VAL A 90 7.86 -7.97 8.40
CA VAL A 90 7.67 -8.84 7.24
C VAL A 90 8.92 -8.80 6.35
N LEU A 91 9.33 -9.99 5.91
CA LEU A 91 10.29 -10.13 4.83
C LEU A 91 9.48 -10.43 3.57
N LEU A 92 9.46 -9.49 2.64
CA LEU A 92 8.69 -9.60 1.40
C LEU A 92 9.60 -9.95 0.23
N GLU A 93 9.09 -10.79 -0.65
CA GLU A 93 9.65 -10.94 -1.98
C GLU A 93 8.72 -10.24 -2.96
N LEU A 94 9.30 -9.35 -3.77
CA LEU A 94 8.57 -8.60 -4.76
C LEU A 94 9.05 -8.99 -6.16
N ARG A 95 8.12 -9.00 -7.11
CA ARG A 95 8.43 -9.16 -8.53
C ARG A 95 7.94 -7.95 -9.29
N GLU A 96 8.86 -7.33 -10.02
CA GLU A 96 8.61 -6.13 -10.80
C GLU A 96 8.27 -6.52 -12.23
N PHE A 97 7.06 -6.18 -12.68
CA PHE A 97 6.62 -6.32 -14.07
C PHE A 97 6.37 -4.93 -14.63
N LYS A 98 7.45 -4.18 -14.84
CA LYS A 98 7.37 -2.77 -15.22
C LYS A 98 6.55 -2.51 -16.48
N PRO A 99 6.69 -3.28 -17.58
CA PRO A 99 5.88 -3.04 -18.77
C PRO A 99 4.37 -3.11 -18.53
N ASP A 100 3.94 -3.96 -17.59
CA ASP A 100 2.55 -4.13 -17.24
C ASP A 100 2.11 -3.23 -16.09
N GLY A 101 3.05 -2.52 -15.46
CA GLY A 101 2.76 -1.67 -14.31
C GLY A 101 2.34 -2.47 -13.07
N VAL A 102 2.83 -3.70 -12.93
CA VAL A 102 2.46 -4.60 -11.83
C VAL A 102 3.66 -4.89 -10.95
N LEU A 103 3.46 -4.74 -9.65
CA LEU A 103 4.43 -5.07 -8.63
C LEU A 103 3.77 -6.05 -7.66
N ARG A 104 4.16 -7.33 -7.73
CA ARG A 104 3.58 -8.37 -6.87
C ARG A 104 4.45 -8.61 -5.66
N PHE A 105 3.83 -8.86 -4.53
CA PHE A 105 4.56 -9.17 -3.31
C PHE A 105 3.95 -10.34 -2.56
N GLN A 106 4.82 -11.09 -1.87
CA GLN A 106 4.42 -12.14 -0.94
C GLN A 106 5.38 -12.16 0.24
N MET A 107 4.86 -12.46 1.40
CA MET A 107 5.67 -12.59 2.60
C MET A 107 6.38 -13.93 2.60
N LEU A 108 7.70 -13.90 2.78
CA LEU A 108 8.51 -15.11 2.96
C LEU A 108 8.58 -15.49 4.43
N LYS A 109 8.65 -14.49 5.32
CA LYS A 109 8.75 -14.68 6.76
C LYS A 109 8.20 -13.42 7.44
N GLY A 110 7.50 -13.58 8.55
CA GLY A 110 7.01 -12.43 9.29
C GLY A 110 5.90 -12.74 10.26
N ASP A 111 5.28 -11.68 10.79
CA ASP A 111 4.35 -11.75 11.90
C ASP A 111 2.90 -12.06 11.48
N PHE A 112 2.66 -12.27 10.22
CA PHE A 112 1.37 -12.70 9.69
C PHE A 112 1.43 -14.17 9.30
N ARG A 113 0.26 -14.80 9.20
CA ARG A 113 0.14 -16.13 8.62
C ARG A 113 0.15 -16.05 7.10
N ARG A 114 -0.46 -15.01 6.55
CA ARG A 114 -0.49 -14.73 5.13
C ARG A 114 -0.46 -13.24 4.89
N PHE A 115 0.38 -12.81 3.97
CA PHE A 115 0.50 -11.40 3.59
C PHE A 115 1.02 -11.35 2.16
N GLU A 116 0.12 -11.10 1.21
CA GLU A 116 0.48 -11.08 -0.21
C GLU A 116 -0.46 -10.17 -0.98
N GLY A 117 -0.01 -9.69 -2.11
CA GLY A 117 -0.83 -8.83 -2.93
C GLY A 117 -0.08 -8.21 -4.07
N SER A 118 -0.57 -7.06 -4.52
CA SER A 118 0.03 -6.35 -5.64
C SER A 118 -0.27 -4.85 -5.60
N TRP A 119 0.64 -4.11 -6.23
CA TRP A 119 0.41 -2.75 -6.67
C TRP A 119 0.27 -2.78 -8.18
N GLN A 120 -0.70 -2.06 -8.73
CA GLN A 120 -0.89 -1.95 -10.16
C GLN A 120 -1.04 -0.49 -10.53
N VAL A 121 -0.31 -0.07 -11.56
CA VAL A 121 -0.40 1.29 -12.08
C VAL A 121 -0.85 1.19 -13.53
N ARG A 122 -1.98 1.82 -13.86
CA ARG A 122 -2.52 1.81 -15.22
C ARG A 122 -2.56 3.21 -15.77
N THR A 123 -2.09 3.36 -17.00
CA THR A 123 -2.16 4.63 -17.72
C THR A 123 -3.59 4.90 -18.19
N LEU A 124 -4.06 6.12 -17.98
CA LEU A 124 -5.33 6.62 -18.50
C LEU A 124 -5.03 7.81 -19.43
N PRO A 125 -6.01 8.23 -20.26
CA PRO A 125 -5.81 9.41 -21.10
C PRO A 125 -5.47 10.68 -20.33
N GLU A 126 -5.94 10.81 -19.10
CA GLU A 126 -5.78 12.03 -18.29
C GLU A 126 -4.94 11.80 -17.03
N GLY A 127 -4.14 10.75 -16.99
CA GLY A 127 -3.34 10.43 -15.81
C GLY A 127 -3.16 8.94 -15.63
N SER A 128 -3.47 8.44 -14.43
CA SER A 128 -3.34 7.02 -14.13
C SER A 128 -4.23 6.59 -12.98
N THR A 129 -4.37 5.27 -12.81
CA THR A 129 -4.95 4.68 -11.60
C THR A 129 -3.88 3.92 -10.85
N LEU A 130 -3.95 4.01 -9.54
CA LEU A 130 -3.11 3.25 -8.62
C LEU A 130 -4.02 2.29 -7.87
N LEU A 131 -3.77 0.99 -7.98
CA LEU A 131 -4.54 -0.06 -7.32
C LEU A 131 -3.64 -0.85 -6.39
N TYR A 132 -4.06 -1.00 -5.15
CA TYR A 132 -3.42 -1.84 -4.16
C TYR A 132 -4.37 -2.96 -3.74
N GLU A 133 -3.92 -4.19 -3.84
CA GLU A 133 -4.68 -5.34 -3.40
C GLU A 133 -3.86 -6.10 -2.35
N LEU A 134 -4.51 -6.45 -1.24
CA LEU A 134 -3.87 -7.15 -0.13
C LEU A 134 -4.73 -8.32 0.32
N MET A 135 -4.11 -9.49 0.45
CA MET A 135 -4.70 -10.62 1.14
C MET A 135 -3.90 -10.86 2.41
N VAL A 136 -4.56 -10.73 3.57
CA VAL A 136 -3.90 -10.80 4.86
C VAL A 136 -4.63 -11.76 5.79
N GLN A 137 -3.86 -12.57 6.52
CA GLN A 137 -4.34 -13.43 7.58
C GLN A 137 -3.43 -13.23 8.78
N GLY A 138 -4.03 -12.91 9.93
CA GLY A 138 -3.26 -12.72 11.16
C GLY A 138 -2.80 -14.03 11.75
N CYS A 139 -1.75 -13.98 12.56
CA CYS A 139 -1.32 -15.11 13.36
C CYS A 139 -2.30 -15.36 14.51
N LEU A 140 -2.19 -16.54 15.09
CA LEU A 140 -2.96 -16.90 16.28
C LEU A 140 -2.73 -15.84 17.37
N GLY A 141 -3.81 -15.33 17.96
CA GLY A 141 -3.74 -14.28 18.97
C GLY A 141 -3.74 -12.85 18.43
N MET A 142 -3.59 -12.67 17.12
CA MET A 142 -3.68 -11.34 16.51
C MET A 142 -5.14 -10.93 16.36
N PRO A 143 -5.59 -9.78 16.92
CA PRO A 143 -6.98 -9.38 16.88
C PRO A 143 -7.36 -8.75 15.53
N ILE A 144 -7.37 -9.56 14.45
CA ILE A 144 -7.60 -9.07 13.09
C ILE A 144 -8.95 -8.34 12.95
N GLY A 145 -9.96 -8.79 13.69
CA GLY A 145 -11.26 -8.12 13.68
C GLY A 145 -11.22 -6.71 14.24
N LEU A 146 -10.33 -6.43 15.20
CA LEU A 146 -10.16 -5.11 15.76
C LEU A 146 -9.30 -4.20 14.88
N ILE A 147 -8.31 -4.76 14.16
CA ILE A 147 -7.43 -3.97 13.31
C ILE A 147 -7.96 -3.78 11.89
N GLU A 148 -9.08 -4.43 11.57
CA GLU A 148 -9.68 -4.40 10.23
C GLU A 148 -9.97 -2.97 9.75
N GLU A 149 -10.63 -2.16 10.58
CA GLU A 149 -10.91 -0.77 10.21
C GLU A 149 -9.64 0.05 10.04
N ARG A 150 -8.66 -0.20 10.92
CA ARG A 150 -7.36 0.48 10.83
C ARG A 150 -6.66 0.12 9.53
N LEU A 151 -6.69 -1.14 9.13
CA LEU A 151 -6.10 -1.56 7.86
C LEU A 151 -6.76 -0.82 6.68
N ARG A 152 -8.08 -0.68 6.70
CA ARG A 152 -8.81 0.03 5.66
C ARG A 152 -8.39 1.49 5.58
N ASP A 153 -8.35 2.18 6.72
CA ASP A 153 -7.94 3.57 6.79
C ASP A 153 -6.48 3.75 6.37
N ASP A 154 -5.61 2.86 6.84
CA ASP A 154 -4.18 2.93 6.55
C ASP A 154 -3.88 2.70 5.07
N LEU A 155 -4.60 1.79 4.41
CA LEU A 155 -4.40 1.54 2.98
C LEU A 155 -4.76 2.78 2.15
N SER A 156 -5.88 3.43 2.46
CA SER A 156 -6.23 4.68 1.78
C SER A 156 -5.20 5.77 2.04
N SER A 157 -4.77 5.90 3.28
CA SER A 157 -3.74 6.89 3.65
C SER A 157 -2.42 6.62 2.94
N ASN A 158 -2.07 5.35 2.76
CA ASN A 158 -0.84 4.96 2.06
C ASN A 158 -0.89 5.36 0.58
N LEU A 159 -2.04 5.15 -0.09
CA LEU A 159 -2.18 5.55 -1.49
C LEU A 159 -2.11 7.07 -1.64
N VAL A 160 -2.75 7.82 -0.74
CA VAL A 160 -2.67 9.28 -0.74
C VAL A 160 -1.24 9.74 -0.52
N ALA A 161 -0.51 9.07 0.38
CA ALA A 161 0.90 9.40 0.64
C ALA A 161 1.78 9.16 -0.58
N VAL A 162 1.55 8.07 -1.31
CA VAL A 162 2.26 7.79 -2.57
C VAL A 162 1.97 8.86 -3.61
N GLU A 163 0.71 9.27 -3.76
CA GLU A 163 0.33 10.34 -4.68
C GLU A 163 1.01 11.65 -4.31
N ARG A 164 0.99 12.01 -3.03
CA ARG A 164 1.63 13.24 -2.53
C ARG A 164 3.12 13.25 -2.81
N GLU A 165 3.79 12.11 -2.62
CA GLU A 165 5.23 12.00 -2.89
C GLU A 165 5.52 12.09 -4.38
N ALA A 166 4.68 11.51 -5.24
CA ALA A 166 4.81 11.62 -6.69
C ALA A 166 4.67 13.08 -7.15
N LEU A 167 3.69 13.80 -6.58
CA LEU A 167 3.51 15.23 -6.85
C LEU A 167 4.71 16.05 -6.41
N ARG A 168 5.24 15.77 -5.23
CA ARG A 168 6.41 16.48 -4.71
C ARG A 168 7.61 16.30 -5.64
N ARG A 169 7.85 15.10 -6.14
CA ARG A 169 8.96 14.82 -7.05
C ARG A 169 8.76 15.47 -8.43
N CYS A 170 7.51 15.58 -8.86
CA CYS A 170 7.17 16.21 -10.13
C CYS A 170 7.45 17.73 -10.11
N ASN A 171 7.30 18.37 -8.95
CA ASN A 171 7.45 19.82 -8.79
C ASN A 171 8.89 20.25 -8.46
N ASN A 172 9.80 19.31 -8.32
CA ASN A 172 11.21 19.58 -8.13
C ASN A 172 11.97 19.37 -9.46
#